data_5495d829a6ff9b2588bc7b69e1d0eb38
#
_entry.id   5495d829a6ff9b2588bc7b69e1d0eb38
#
_cell.length_a   1.000
_cell.length_b   1.000
_cell.length_c   1.000
_cell.angle_alpha   90.00
_cell.angle_beta   90.00
_cell.angle_gamma   90.00
#
_symmetry.space_group_name_H-M   'P 1'
#
loop_
_entity.id
_entity.type
_entity.pdbx_description
1 polymer ?
#
loop_
_entity_poly.entity_id
_entity_poly.type
_entity_poly.pdbx_seq_one_letter_code
_entity_poly.pdbx_strand_id
1 'polypeptide(L)'
;MQIIVNDTSCLIDLRKAGLLHAALLLPFAFQIALPLLRTALLEFTRAEIEDLIARGLAVIDLPPDSVGRAITFRSAYPALSINDCFSMALAESQPGCILLTADQNLKNKATSIGIEVHGVLWVSDQLESSGHTTYEHSMAAYAS
;
A
#
# COMPACT_ATOMS: atom_id res chain seq x y z
N MET A 1 -8.81 -11.77 -8.86
CA MET A 1 -8.48 -11.26 -7.52
C MET A 1 -8.10 -9.79 -7.64
N GLN A 2 -8.76 -8.95 -6.86
CA GLN A 2 -8.49 -7.51 -6.92
C GLN A 2 -7.07 -7.20 -6.44
N ILE A 3 -6.41 -6.27 -7.12
CA ILE A 3 -5.05 -5.87 -6.80
C ILE A 3 -5.07 -4.75 -5.75
N ILE A 4 -4.19 -4.85 -4.77
CA ILE A 4 -3.94 -3.78 -3.81
C ILE A 4 -2.49 -3.33 -3.97
N VAL A 5 -2.31 -2.07 -4.34
CA VAL A 5 -0.99 -1.42 -4.40
C VAL A 5 -0.73 -0.79 -3.03
N ASN A 6 0.38 -1.17 -2.40
CA ASN A 6 0.75 -0.70 -1.07
C ASN A 6 1.75 0.43 -1.16
N ASP A 7 1.45 1.54 -0.46
CA ASP A 7 2.44 2.54 -0.13
C ASP A 7 3.14 2.11 1.17
N THR A 8 4.43 2.43 1.31
CA THR A 8 5.21 2.05 2.48
C THR A 8 4.59 2.52 3.80
N SER A 9 3.97 3.70 3.80
CA SER A 9 3.34 4.26 5.01
C SER A 9 2.27 3.34 5.58
N CYS A 10 1.45 2.73 4.73
CA CYS A 10 0.40 1.82 5.18
C CYS A 10 0.98 0.50 5.70
N LEU A 11 2.03 -0.03 5.06
CA LEU A 11 2.70 -1.22 5.56
C LEU A 11 3.28 -1.00 6.97
N ILE A 12 3.88 0.17 7.19
CA ILE A 12 4.42 0.55 8.50
C ILE A 12 3.31 0.61 9.54
N ASP A 13 2.20 1.25 9.22
CA ASP A 13 1.06 1.38 10.13
C ASP A 13 0.43 0.03 10.44
N LEU A 14 0.29 -0.84 9.45
CA LEU A 14 -0.23 -2.20 9.65
C LEU A 14 0.70 -3.01 10.56
N ARG A 15 2.02 -2.87 10.39
CA ARG A 15 2.98 -3.54 11.28
C ARG A 15 2.86 -3.05 12.72
N LYS A 16 2.76 -1.73 12.91
CA LYS A 16 2.60 -1.14 14.24
C LYS A 16 1.33 -1.59 14.93
N ALA A 17 0.26 -1.77 14.15
CA ALA A 17 -1.02 -2.26 14.66
C ALA A 17 -1.05 -3.77 14.88
N GLY A 18 -0.02 -4.50 14.46
CA GLY A 18 0.02 -5.96 14.55
C GLY A 18 -0.88 -6.66 13.55
N LEU A 19 -1.27 -5.98 12.46
CA LEU A 19 -2.23 -6.49 11.48
C LEU A 19 -1.60 -6.88 10.15
N LEU A 20 -0.30 -6.67 9.94
CA LEU A 20 0.31 -6.83 8.63
C LEU A 20 0.22 -8.27 8.10
N HIS A 21 0.58 -9.26 8.93
CA HIS A 21 0.54 -10.67 8.49
C HIS A 21 -0.90 -11.11 8.20
N ALA A 22 -1.84 -10.72 9.06
CA ALA A 22 -3.26 -11.03 8.84
C ALA A 22 -3.78 -10.37 7.56
N ALA A 23 -3.38 -9.13 7.29
CA ALA A 23 -3.79 -8.42 6.09
C ALA A 23 -3.40 -9.18 4.82
N LEU A 24 -2.20 -9.78 4.79
CA LEU A 24 -1.74 -10.54 3.64
C LEU A 24 -2.50 -11.85 3.42
N LEU A 25 -3.32 -12.28 4.38
CA LEU A 25 -4.20 -13.44 4.22
C LEU A 25 -5.52 -13.09 3.54
N LEU A 26 -5.85 -11.79 3.41
CA LEU A 26 -7.06 -11.36 2.72
C LEU A 26 -7.00 -11.76 1.24
N PRO A 27 -8.18 -11.96 0.60
CA PRO A 27 -8.23 -12.45 -0.79
C PRO A 27 -7.95 -11.35 -1.81
N PHE A 28 -6.77 -10.73 -1.73
CA PHE A 28 -6.30 -9.70 -2.64
C PHE A 28 -4.90 -10.04 -3.15
N ALA A 29 -4.53 -9.47 -4.29
CA ALA A 29 -3.17 -9.56 -4.81
C ALA A 29 -2.40 -8.32 -4.35
N PHE A 30 -1.53 -8.47 -3.35
CA PHE A 30 -0.79 -7.36 -2.76
C PHE A 30 0.48 -7.07 -3.55
N GLN A 31 0.68 -5.81 -3.89
CA GLN A 31 1.83 -5.33 -4.65
C GLN A 31 2.48 -4.13 -4.00
N ILE A 32 3.78 -3.97 -4.24
CA ILE A 32 4.52 -2.74 -3.92
C ILE A 32 5.45 -2.44 -5.09
N ALA A 33 5.58 -1.17 -5.45
CA ALA A 33 6.51 -0.76 -6.50
C ALA A 33 7.95 -0.97 -6.04
N LEU A 34 8.80 -1.55 -6.92
CA LEU A 34 10.18 -1.86 -6.59
C LEU A 34 10.96 -0.67 -6.02
N PRO A 35 10.85 0.56 -6.55
CA PRO A 35 11.60 1.70 -6.00
C PRO A 35 11.30 1.99 -4.52
N LEU A 36 10.14 1.59 -4.01
CA LEU A 36 9.79 1.81 -2.61
C LEU A 36 10.57 0.92 -1.64
N LEU A 37 11.16 -0.18 -2.11
CA LEU A 37 11.91 -1.07 -1.23
C LEU A 37 13.09 -0.38 -0.56
N ARG A 38 13.71 0.58 -1.23
CA ARG A 38 14.82 1.35 -0.65
C ARG A 38 14.37 2.10 0.60
N THR A 39 13.19 2.73 0.55
CA THR A 39 12.58 3.41 1.70
C THR A 39 12.08 2.41 2.73
N ALA A 40 11.48 1.30 2.29
CA ALA A 40 10.98 0.28 3.19
C ALA A 40 12.10 -0.32 4.06
N LEU A 41 13.31 -0.47 3.51
CA LEU A 41 14.46 -1.02 4.24
C LEU A 41 14.98 -0.09 5.36
N LEU A 42 14.50 1.15 5.44
CA LEU A 42 14.76 2.02 6.59
C LEU A 42 13.90 1.65 7.80
N GLU A 43 12.74 1.02 7.58
CA GLU A 43 11.77 0.67 8.62
C GLU A 43 11.67 -0.83 8.86
N PHE A 44 11.92 -1.64 7.84
CA PHE A 44 11.85 -3.10 7.88
C PHE A 44 13.24 -3.68 7.67
N THR A 45 13.55 -4.78 8.36
CA THR A 45 14.77 -5.52 8.04
C THR A 45 14.62 -6.24 6.71
N ARG A 46 15.75 -6.64 6.12
CA ARG A 46 15.73 -7.47 4.90
C ARG A 46 14.95 -8.76 5.12
N ALA A 47 15.13 -9.40 6.29
CA ALA A 47 14.41 -10.63 6.62
C ALA A 47 12.90 -10.39 6.71
N GLU A 48 12.47 -9.26 7.25
CA GLU A 48 11.04 -8.91 7.29
C GLU A 48 10.48 -8.74 5.88
N ILE A 49 11.20 -8.05 4.99
CA ILE A 49 10.76 -7.87 3.60
C ILE A 49 10.67 -9.23 2.88
N GLU A 50 11.67 -10.09 3.05
CA GLU A 50 11.65 -11.43 2.46
C GLU A 50 10.47 -12.26 2.98
N ASP A 51 10.14 -12.13 4.26
CA ASP A 51 8.98 -12.79 4.85
C ASP A 51 7.66 -12.28 4.24
N LEU A 52 7.52 -10.97 4.04
CA LEU A 52 6.34 -10.40 3.40
C LEU A 52 6.17 -10.90 1.96
N ILE A 53 7.28 -11.01 1.23
CA ILE A 53 7.27 -11.55 -0.13
C ILE A 53 6.84 -13.02 -0.10
N ALA A 54 7.37 -13.79 0.83
CA ALA A 54 6.99 -15.20 1.00
C ALA A 54 5.50 -15.35 1.34
N ARG A 55 4.91 -14.36 1.99
CA ARG A 55 3.48 -14.34 2.34
C ARG A 55 2.59 -13.80 1.21
N GLY A 56 3.16 -13.40 0.09
CA GLY A 56 2.40 -13.01 -1.08
C GLY A 56 2.54 -11.56 -1.54
N LEU A 57 3.36 -10.74 -0.88
CA LEU A 57 3.63 -9.39 -1.36
C LEU A 57 4.48 -9.46 -2.63
N ALA A 58 3.92 -9.01 -3.75
CA ALA A 58 4.64 -8.98 -5.02
C ALA A 58 5.35 -7.64 -5.20
N VAL A 59 6.63 -7.69 -5.51
CA VAL A 59 7.44 -6.50 -5.82
C VAL A 59 7.39 -6.30 -7.32
N ILE A 60 6.89 -5.14 -7.76
CA ILE A 60 6.66 -4.86 -9.17
C ILE A 60 7.70 -3.88 -9.68
N ASP A 61 8.48 -4.34 -10.66
CA ASP A 61 9.38 -3.47 -11.42
C ASP A 61 8.53 -2.70 -12.43
N LEU A 62 8.49 -1.37 -12.29
CA LEU A 62 7.63 -0.54 -13.13
C LEU A 62 8.13 -0.52 -14.57
N PRO A 63 7.23 -0.76 -15.55
CA PRO A 63 7.62 -0.59 -16.95
C PRO A 63 7.93 0.87 -17.26
N PRO A 64 8.71 1.14 -18.35
CA PRO A 64 9.13 2.52 -18.68
C PRO A 64 7.98 3.52 -18.77
N ASP A 65 6.83 3.13 -19.29
CA ASP A 65 5.67 4.02 -19.38
C ASP A 65 5.18 4.47 -18.00
N SER A 66 5.18 3.56 -17.03
CA SER A 66 4.77 3.89 -15.67
C SER A 66 5.81 4.75 -14.96
N VAL A 67 7.09 4.53 -15.21
CA VAL A 67 8.15 5.40 -14.69
C VAL A 67 7.98 6.82 -15.24
N GLY A 68 7.73 6.95 -16.55
CA GLY A 68 7.45 8.23 -17.19
C GLY A 68 6.23 8.93 -16.58
N ARG A 69 5.17 8.16 -16.29
CA ARG A 69 3.97 8.69 -15.63
C ARG A 69 4.27 9.20 -14.23
N ALA A 70 5.09 8.46 -13.46
CA ALA A 70 5.50 8.89 -12.12
C ALA A 70 6.27 10.23 -12.17
N ILE A 71 7.17 10.38 -13.13
CA ILE A 71 7.91 11.63 -13.33
C ILE A 71 6.96 12.79 -13.65
N THR A 72 5.97 12.55 -14.51
CA THR A 72 4.94 13.54 -14.84
C THR A 72 4.15 13.94 -13.60
N PHE A 73 3.72 12.99 -12.79
CA PHE A 73 3.03 13.26 -11.52
C PHE A 73 3.89 14.09 -10.57
N ARG A 74 5.18 13.76 -10.47
CA ARG A 74 6.10 14.50 -9.58
C ARG A 74 6.23 15.95 -9.97
N SER A 75 6.27 16.24 -11.28
CA SER A 75 6.31 17.61 -11.78
C SER A 75 5.00 18.36 -11.55
N ALA A 76 3.86 17.68 -11.74
CA ALA A 76 2.55 18.29 -11.63
C ALA A 76 2.10 18.48 -10.17
N TYR A 77 2.55 17.62 -9.26
CA TYR A 77 2.10 17.59 -7.86
C TYR A 77 3.28 17.68 -6.89
N PRO A 78 3.81 18.90 -6.64
CA PRO A 78 5.02 19.05 -5.80
C PRO A 78 4.86 18.56 -4.36
N ALA A 79 3.63 18.43 -3.86
CA ALA A 79 3.39 17.92 -2.51
C ALA A 79 3.61 16.41 -2.40
N LEU A 80 3.69 15.69 -3.51
CA LEU A 80 3.93 14.25 -3.52
C LEU A 80 5.42 13.97 -3.61
N SER A 81 5.90 12.97 -2.84
CA SER A 81 7.25 12.45 -3.01
C SER A 81 7.34 11.65 -4.30
N ILE A 82 8.56 11.34 -4.76
CA ILE A 82 8.73 10.47 -5.92
C ILE A 82 8.16 9.06 -5.64
N ASN A 83 8.30 8.57 -4.42
CA ASN A 83 7.73 7.27 -4.04
C ASN A 83 6.21 7.27 -4.10
N ASP A 84 5.55 8.36 -3.65
CA ASP A 84 4.10 8.53 -3.82
C ASP A 84 3.72 8.44 -5.29
N CYS A 85 4.50 9.07 -6.15
CA CYS A 85 4.25 9.08 -7.60
C CYS A 85 4.44 7.69 -8.22
N PHE A 86 5.41 6.91 -7.75
CA PHE A 86 5.57 5.52 -8.20
C PHE A 86 4.37 4.67 -7.80
N SER A 87 3.88 4.80 -6.57
CA SER A 87 2.69 4.07 -6.11
C SER A 87 1.46 4.46 -6.93
N MET A 88 1.28 5.75 -7.18
CA MET A 88 0.16 6.25 -7.97
C MET A 88 0.22 5.78 -9.42
N ALA A 89 1.40 5.79 -10.03
CA ALA A 89 1.59 5.32 -11.40
C ALA A 89 1.32 3.81 -11.52
N LEU A 90 1.76 3.03 -10.54
CA LEU A 90 1.48 1.59 -10.53
C LEU A 90 -0.02 1.34 -10.40
N ALA A 91 -0.70 2.07 -9.54
CA ALA A 91 -2.15 1.94 -9.37
C ALA A 91 -2.90 2.38 -10.62
N GLU A 92 -2.51 3.49 -11.23
CA GLU A 92 -3.15 3.98 -12.46
C GLU A 92 -3.05 2.96 -13.60
N SER A 93 -1.94 2.23 -13.67
CA SER A 93 -1.71 1.25 -14.73
C SER A 93 -2.57 -0.01 -14.59
N GLN A 94 -3.28 -0.17 -13.49
CA GLN A 94 -4.07 -1.36 -13.18
C GLN A 94 -5.50 -0.96 -12.81
N PRO A 95 -6.37 -0.66 -13.78
CA PRO A 95 -7.74 -0.23 -13.52
C PRO A 95 -8.47 -1.19 -12.58
N GLY A 96 -9.21 -0.63 -11.63
CA GLY A 96 -9.95 -1.43 -10.65
C GLY A 96 -9.15 -1.84 -9.44
N CYS A 97 -7.86 -1.48 -9.34
CA CYS A 97 -7.07 -1.75 -8.15
C CYS A 97 -7.40 -0.78 -7.00
N ILE A 98 -6.92 -1.12 -5.82
CA ILE A 98 -7.00 -0.27 -4.63
C ILE A 98 -5.59 0.20 -4.29
N LEU A 99 -5.44 1.48 -3.96
CA LEU A 99 -4.19 2.02 -3.40
C LEU A 99 -4.35 2.14 -1.88
N LEU A 100 -3.46 1.49 -1.13
CA LEU A 100 -3.40 1.62 0.33
C LEU A 100 -2.32 2.60 0.72
N THR A 101 -2.68 3.68 1.39
CA THR A 101 -1.74 4.67 1.89
C THR A 101 -2.27 5.35 3.14
N ALA A 102 -1.35 5.81 4.00
CA ALA A 102 -1.65 6.67 5.15
C ALA A 102 -1.40 8.15 4.82
N ASP A 103 -0.84 8.46 3.66
CA ASP A 103 -0.51 9.83 3.25
C ASP A 103 -1.72 10.54 2.68
N GLN A 104 -2.15 11.65 3.32
CA GLN A 104 -3.36 12.36 2.91
C GLN A 104 -3.21 13.04 1.54
N ASN A 105 -2.02 13.57 1.22
CA ASN A 105 -1.76 14.20 -0.08
C ASN A 105 -1.89 13.17 -1.20
N LEU A 106 -1.33 11.99 -1.00
CA LEU A 106 -1.43 10.90 -1.97
C LEU A 106 -2.89 10.44 -2.12
N LYS A 107 -3.62 10.28 -1.00
CA LYS A 107 -5.04 9.93 -1.05
C LYS A 107 -5.84 10.92 -1.89
N ASN A 108 -5.64 12.21 -1.65
CA ASN A 108 -6.40 13.25 -2.34
C ASN A 108 -6.13 13.23 -3.84
N LYS A 109 -4.86 13.13 -4.23
CA LYS A 109 -4.49 13.15 -5.66
C LYS A 109 -4.92 11.88 -6.38
N ALA A 110 -4.69 10.72 -5.79
CA ALA A 110 -5.10 9.45 -6.39
C ALA A 110 -6.62 9.39 -6.57
N THR A 111 -7.37 9.83 -5.56
CA THR A 111 -8.83 9.91 -5.65
C THR A 111 -9.27 10.83 -6.79
N SER A 112 -8.57 11.96 -6.96
CA SER A 112 -8.92 12.94 -8.00
C SER A 112 -8.76 12.41 -9.42
N ILE A 113 -7.92 11.40 -9.61
CA ILE A 113 -7.74 10.76 -10.93
C ILE A 113 -8.46 9.41 -11.05
N GLY A 114 -9.38 9.12 -10.11
CA GLY A 114 -10.27 7.97 -10.20
C GLY A 114 -9.74 6.67 -9.61
N ILE A 115 -8.68 6.72 -8.80
CA ILE A 115 -8.16 5.53 -8.11
C ILE A 115 -8.92 5.34 -6.79
N GLU A 116 -9.37 4.12 -6.51
CA GLU A 116 -9.95 3.77 -5.20
C GLU A 116 -8.83 3.74 -4.17
N VAL A 117 -8.98 4.50 -3.08
CA VAL A 117 -7.95 4.65 -2.05
C VAL A 117 -8.53 4.31 -0.68
N HIS A 118 -7.77 3.56 0.10
CA HIS A 118 -8.12 3.21 1.48
C HIS A 118 -6.89 3.27 2.38
N GLY A 119 -7.13 3.21 3.69
CA GLY A 119 -6.08 3.19 4.70
C GLY A 119 -6.23 2.02 5.66
N VAL A 120 -5.55 2.11 6.82
CA VAL A 120 -5.49 1.02 7.81
C VAL A 120 -6.86 0.66 8.36
N LEU A 121 -7.75 1.64 8.58
CA LEU A 121 -9.10 1.36 9.11
C LEU A 121 -9.90 0.48 8.15
N TRP A 122 -9.78 0.71 6.85
CA TRP A 122 -10.44 -0.14 5.86
C TRP A 122 -9.91 -1.57 5.95
N VAL A 123 -8.59 -1.74 6.13
CA VAL A 123 -7.99 -3.07 6.29
C VAL A 123 -8.54 -3.75 7.54
N SER A 124 -8.64 -3.02 8.67
CA SER A 124 -9.25 -3.54 9.89
C SER A 124 -10.68 -4.02 9.65
N ASP A 125 -11.47 -3.24 8.91
CA ASP A 125 -12.85 -3.61 8.57
C ASP A 125 -12.90 -4.86 7.70
N GLN A 126 -11.98 -5.00 6.74
CA GLN A 126 -11.89 -6.20 5.91
C GLN A 126 -11.54 -7.43 6.74
N LEU A 127 -10.61 -7.30 7.69
CA LEU A 127 -10.22 -8.38 8.58
C LEU A 127 -11.37 -8.80 9.48
N GLU A 128 -12.11 -7.86 10.02
CA GLU A 128 -13.30 -8.12 10.83
C GLU A 128 -14.37 -8.86 10.01
N SER A 129 -14.66 -8.37 8.81
CA SER A 129 -15.67 -8.95 7.92
C SER A 129 -15.29 -10.35 7.45
N SER A 130 -14.01 -10.63 7.30
CA SER A 130 -13.53 -11.94 6.86
C SER A 130 -13.34 -12.95 7.99
N GLY A 131 -13.49 -12.49 9.25
CA GLY A 131 -13.31 -13.37 10.42
C GLY A 131 -11.86 -13.57 10.83
N HIS A 132 -10.90 -12.82 10.27
CA HIS A 132 -9.49 -12.96 10.63
C HIS A 132 -9.15 -12.30 11.98
N THR A 133 -10.01 -11.42 12.49
CA THR A 133 -9.86 -10.80 13.80
C THR A 133 -11.20 -10.25 14.26
N THR A 134 -11.33 -9.93 15.56
CA THR A 134 -12.54 -9.29 16.09
C THR A 134 -12.44 -7.78 15.95
N TYR A 135 -13.60 -7.11 15.94
CA TYR A 135 -13.64 -5.66 15.86
C TYR A 135 -12.88 -5.01 17.04
N GLU A 136 -13.11 -5.50 18.26
CA GLU A 136 -12.43 -4.98 19.45
C GLU A 136 -10.92 -5.16 19.35
N HIS A 137 -10.46 -6.31 18.89
CA HIS A 137 -9.05 -6.58 18.71
C HIS A 137 -8.45 -5.64 17.67
N SER A 138 -9.10 -5.46 16.52
CA SER A 138 -8.63 -4.59 15.45
C SER A 138 -8.50 -3.15 15.92
N MET A 139 -9.50 -2.64 16.63
CA MET A 139 -9.49 -1.26 17.12
C MET A 139 -8.45 -1.06 18.21
N ALA A 140 -8.27 -2.03 19.11
CA ALA A 140 -7.24 -1.96 20.14
C ALA A 140 -5.84 -1.95 19.52
N ALA A 141 -5.58 -2.78 18.54
CA ALA A 141 -4.30 -2.82 17.83
C ALA A 141 -4.03 -1.51 17.10
N TYR A 142 -5.03 -0.93 16.46
CA TYR A 142 -4.91 0.34 15.76
C TYR A 142 -4.64 1.50 16.72
N ALA A 143 -5.31 1.49 17.88
CA ALA A 143 -5.18 2.57 18.87
C ALA A 143 -3.84 2.53 19.61
N SER A 144 -3.21 1.37 19.67
CA SER A 144 -1.92 1.22 20.36
C SER A 144 -0.74 1.61 19.48
#